data_10cb1556c10cfd025a6379721dd2513a
#
_entry.id   10cb1556c10cfd025a6379721dd2513a
#
_cell.length_a   1.000
_cell.length_b   1.000
_cell.length_c   1.000
_cell.angle_alpha   90.00
_cell.angle_beta   90.00
_cell.angle_gamma   90.00
#
_symmetry.space_group_name_H-M   'P 1'
#
loop_
_entity.id
_entity.type
_entity.pdbx_description
1 polymer ?
#
loop_
_entity_poly.entity_id
_entity_poly.type
_entity_poly.pdbx_seq_one_letter_code
_entity_poly.pdbx_strand_id
1 'polypeptide(L)'
;MAFKPVSPQVDFVALEKELLHWWYAGGVVQKYLHKNDKSKKKFSFLDGPITANNPMGVHHAWGRTYKDLWQRFYTMRGYAQRYRNGFDCQGLWVEVEVEKDLGFKSKKDIENYGIANFVNKCKERVYKYSAIQTEQTKRLGNFMDWDNSYYTMSDENNYAIWNFLKVCWQKGWLYKGHESIPWCPRCETAISQHEILTEDYKELTHESVYLKLPLVDRAGESFLVWTTTPWTIPANISVAVDPHLEYVLVDNYWIAKAAAARIFPSSKIQKTVLGKKLVGLKYRGPYDHLDAVKEVADHRLFHTVIATDPLIMPISAAEGTGLVHTAVSAGEEDFKLGKKLGLPMVPVIADNADYLPRLGDLSGKNAKKHPEIILDYLKTEDWCLQTENYTHRYPACWRCKTELVWKVADEWYIAMDKPDSSGKTLRKQMIATAKKITWLPSFGLDRELDWLNNMHDWLISKKNRYWGLALPIYECACGHFEALGSKDELQSRATVGWDKFAGNSPHRPWIDEVKITCSKCGRQVSRITDVGNPWLDAGIVSFSTMPSDWFPADFITESFPGQFKNWFYSLIVMGTVLAKSPPFKTVFGFASLLD
;
A
#
# COMPACT_ATOMS: atom_id res chain seq x y z
N MET A 1 -26.24 29.59 -53.20
CA MET A 1 -25.27 30.07 -52.18
C MET A 1 -23.91 29.52 -52.61
N ALA A 2 -22.93 30.41 -52.82
CA ALA A 2 -21.56 29.99 -53.12
C ALA A 2 -20.89 29.52 -51.82
N PHE A 3 -20.22 28.35 -51.88
CA PHE A 3 -19.42 27.90 -50.76
C PHE A 3 -18.24 28.86 -50.51
N LYS A 4 -17.92 29.11 -49.24
CA LYS A 4 -16.71 29.89 -48.90
C LYS A 4 -15.47 29.08 -49.33
N PRO A 5 -14.47 29.74 -49.94
CA PRO A 5 -13.20 29.04 -50.25
C PRO A 5 -12.55 28.56 -48.98
N VAL A 6 -12.05 27.33 -48.99
CA VAL A 6 -11.32 26.71 -47.89
C VAL A 6 -9.84 26.77 -48.19
N SER A 7 -9.02 27.18 -47.23
CA SER A 7 -7.56 27.16 -47.35
C SER A 7 -7.04 25.73 -47.59
N PRO A 8 -6.14 25.50 -48.54
CA PRO A 8 -5.51 24.19 -48.69
C PRO A 8 -4.56 23.85 -47.52
N GLN A 9 -4.19 24.84 -46.73
CA GLN A 9 -3.39 24.66 -45.50
C GLN A 9 -4.31 24.87 -44.29
N VAL A 10 -4.40 23.85 -43.45
CA VAL A 10 -5.19 23.90 -42.21
C VAL A 10 -4.24 23.98 -41.00
N ASP A 11 -4.37 25.07 -40.25
CA ASP A 11 -3.78 25.16 -38.90
C ASP A 11 -4.74 24.47 -37.91
N PHE A 12 -4.50 23.20 -37.63
CA PHE A 12 -5.34 22.43 -36.73
C PHE A 12 -5.36 23.02 -35.30
N VAL A 13 -4.25 23.60 -34.83
CA VAL A 13 -4.17 24.17 -33.50
C VAL A 13 -5.06 25.42 -33.37
N ALA A 14 -5.01 26.29 -34.37
CA ALA A 14 -5.87 27.50 -34.43
C ALA A 14 -7.35 27.12 -34.55
N LEU A 15 -7.67 26.16 -35.44
CA LEU A 15 -9.03 25.67 -35.66
C LEU A 15 -9.62 25.04 -34.38
N GLU A 16 -8.85 24.23 -33.67
CA GLU A 16 -9.31 23.62 -32.41
C GLU A 16 -9.56 24.67 -31.33
N LYS A 17 -8.72 25.70 -31.21
CA LYS A 17 -8.94 26.81 -30.27
C LYS A 17 -10.22 27.60 -30.59
N GLU A 18 -10.45 27.87 -31.86
CA GLU A 18 -11.66 28.55 -32.35
C GLU A 18 -12.92 27.72 -32.03
N LEU A 19 -12.89 26.42 -32.32
CA LEU A 19 -14.00 25.50 -32.01
C LEU A 19 -14.27 25.39 -30.53
N LEU A 20 -13.23 25.27 -29.70
CA LEU A 20 -13.39 25.24 -28.25
C LEU A 20 -14.02 26.52 -27.73
N HIS A 21 -13.55 27.67 -28.19
CA HIS A 21 -14.14 28.95 -27.81
C HIS A 21 -15.63 29.01 -28.19
N TRP A 22 -15.98 28.63 -29.43
CA TRP A 22 -17.36 28.56 -29.86
C TRP A 22 -18.21 27.58 -29.04
N TRP A 23 -17.69 26.39 -28.70
CA TRP A 23 -18.43 25.40 -27.91
C TRP A 23 -18.77 25.91 -26.51
N TYR A 24 -17.82 26.54 -25.85
CA TYR A 24 -18.03 27.02 -24.48
C TYR A 24 -18.74 28.39 -24.45
N ALA A 25 -18.29 29.39 -25.18
CA ALA A 25 -18.92 30.71 -25.23
C ALA A 25 -20.34 30.66 -25.82
N GLY A 26 -20.58 29.79 -26.82
CA GLY A 26 -21.89 29.55 -27.41
C GLY A 26 -22.83 28.65 -26.60
N GLY A 27 -22.37 28.13 -25.46
CA GLY A 27 -23.12 27.21 -24.62
C GLY A 27 -23.45 25.87 -25.27
N VAL A 28 -22.67 25.46 -26.28
CA VAL A 28 -22.90 24.19 -27.01
C VAL A 28 -22.73 23.01 -26.11
N VAL A 29 -21.67 23.01 -25.26
CA VAL A 29 -21.37 21.92 -24.30
C VAL A 29 -22.53 21.75 -23.33
N GLN A 30 -23.04 22.82 -22.74
CA GLN A 30 -24.15 22.76 -21.79
C GLN A 30 -25.45 22.28 -22.47
N LYS A 31 -25.76 22.78 -23.66
CA LYS A 31 -26.91 22.30 -24.43
C LYS A 31 -26.80 20.81 -24.75
N TYR A 32 -25.60 20.34 -25.04
CA TYR A 32 -25.36 18.92 -25.35
C TYR A 32 -25.53 18.05 -24.13
N LEU A 33 -24.94 18.42 -22.99
CA LEU A 33 -25.02 17.66 -21.73
C LEU A 33 -26.47 17.51 -21.26
N HIS A 34 -27.28 18.58 -21.38
CA HIS A 34 -28.66 18.62 -20.91
C HIS A 34 -29.70 18.30 -21.98
N LYS A 35 -29.26 17.89 -23.18
CA LYS A 35 -30.17 17.62 -24.32
C LYS A 35 -31.27 16.62 -23.99
N ASN A 36 -30.98 15.62 -23.17
CA ASN A 36 -31.86 14.51 -22.87
C ASN A 36 -32.34 14.48 -21.40
N ASP A 37 -32.29 15.55 -20.65
CA ASP A 37 -32.64 15.57 -19.22
C ASP A 37 -34.07 15.08 -18.93
N LYS A 38 -35.00 15.28 -19.86
CA LYS A 38 -36.38 14.79 -19.76
C LYS A 38 -36.56 13.33 -20.14
N SER A 39 -35.50 12.65 -20.57
CA SER A 39 -35.56 11.23 -20.96
C SER A 39 -35.77 10.34 -19.75
N LYS A 40 -36.66 9.37 -19.86
CA LYS A 40 -36.80 8.28 -18.88
C LYS A 40 -35.66 7.27 -18.96
N LYS A 41 -34.91 7.26 -20.06
CA LYS A 41 -33.73 6.39 -20.24
C LYS A 41 -32.54 7.10 -19.66
N LYS A 42 -31.93 6.54 -18.62
CA LYS A 42 -30.72 7.05 -17.98
C LYS A 42 -29.51 6.17 -18.36
N PHE A 43 -28.37 6.81 -18.51
CA PHE A 43 -27.09 6.13 -18.60
C PHE A 43 -26.14 6.77 -17.60
N SER A 44 -25.92 6.09 -16.48
CA SER A 44 -25.07 6.62 -15.42
C SER A 44 -23.62 6.19 -15.62
N PHE A 45 -22.75 7.17 -15.57
CA PHE A 45 -21.30 6.99 -15.64
C PHE A 45 -20.66 7.43 -14.33
N LEU A 46 -19.69 6.67 -13.88
CA LEU A 46 -18.83 7.04 -12.76
C LEU A 46 -17.40 7.20 -13.27
N ASP A 47 -16.86 8.40 -13.16
CA ASP A 47 -15.47 8.67 -13.53
C ASP A 47 -14.50 8.10 -12.51
N GLY A 48 -13.44 7.40 -12.96
CA GLY A 48 -12.29 7.09 -12.14
C GLY A 48 -11.53 8.40 -11.87
N PRO A 49 -11.38 8.82 -10.60
CA PRO A 49 -10.84 10.12 -10.29
C PRO A 49 -9.35 10.19 -10.66
N ILE A 50 -8.99 11.17 -11.48
CA ILE A 50 -7.58 11.44 -11.80
C ILE A 50 -6.87 12.11 -10.63
N THR A 51 -5.66 11.69 -10.31
CA THR A 51 -4.87 12.33 -9.24
C THR A 51 -4.50 13.76 -9.61
N ALA A 52 -5.02 14.72 -8.85
CA ALA A 52 -4.84 16.16 -9.08
C ALA A 52 -3.49 16.65 -8.52
N ASN A 53 -2.40 16.20 -9.11
CA ASN A 53 -1.05 16.42 -8.58
C ASN A 53 -0.02 16.90 -9.63
N ASN A 54 -0.23 16.56 -10.90
CA ASN A 54 0.60 16.92 -12.05
C ASN A 54 -0.29 17.15 -13.28
N PRO A 55 0.24 17.76 -14.38
CA PRO A 55 -0.46 17.77 -15.66
C PRO A 55 -0.76 16.33 -16.14
N MET A 56 -1.80 16.19 -16.97
CA MET A 56 -2.11 14.89 -17.56
C MET A 56 -1.00 14.41 -18.49
N GLY A 57 -0.69 13.11 -18.39
CA GLY A 57 0.11 12.40 -19.40
C GLY A 57 -0.78 11.85 -20.55
N VAL A 58 -0.15 11.33 -21.59
CA VAL A 58 -0.83 10.78 -22.78
C VAL A 58 -1.78 9.61 -22.40
N HIS A 59 -1.41 8.79 -21.44
CA HIS A 59 -2.24 7.69 -20.96
C HIS A 59 -3.58 8.16 -20.36
N HIS A 60 -3.60 9.34 -19.72
CA HIS A 60 -4.86 9.93 -19.27
C HIS A 60 -5.76 10.37 -20.44
N ALA A 61 -5.17 10.96 -21.48
CA ALA A 61 -5.90 11.34 -22.68
C ALA A 61 -6.52 10.13 -23.38
N TRP A 62 -5.81 9.00 -23.41
CA TRP A 62 -6.32 7.73 -23.92
C TRP A 62 -7.60 7.31 -23.20
N GLY A 63 -7.57 7.16 -21.88
CA GLY A 63 -8.74 6.77 -21.10
C GLY A 63 -9.92 7.75 -21.26
N ARG A 64 -9.62 9.06 -21.29
CA ARG A 64 -10.66 10.10 -21.48
C ARG A 64 -11.33 10.01 -22.83
N THR A 65 -10.64 9.64 -23.88
CA THR A 65 -11.22 9.41 -25.22
C THR A 65 -12.28 8.31 -25.17
N TYR A 66 -12.03 7.21 -24.49
CA TYR A 66 -13.03 6.13 -24.33
C TYR A 66 -14.24 6.61 -23.53
N LYS A 67 -14.02 7.35 -22.43
CA LYS A 67 -15.10 7.90 -21.61
C LYS A 67 -16.03 8.78 -22.44
N ASP A 68 -15.47 9.71 -23.20
CA ASP A 68 -16.23 10.63 -24.04
C ASP A 68 -16.98 9.93 -25.17
N LEU A 69 -16.35 8.95 -25.82
CA LEU A 69 -16.99 8.15 -26.89
C LEU A 69 -18.28 7.47 -26.41
N TRP A 70 -18.23 6.80 -25.25
CA TRP A 70 -19.41 6.11 -24.70
C TRP A 70 -20.50 7.11 -24.32
N GLN A 71 -20.16 8.24 -23.71
CA GLN A 71 -21.11 9.28 -23.34
C GLN A 71 -21.81 9.88 -24.58
N ARG A 72 -21.04 10.19 -25.63
CA ARG A 72 -21.61 10.73 -26.90
C ARG A 72 -22.53 9.71 -27.55
N PHE A 73 -22.14 8.44 -27.58
CA PHE A 73 -22.96 7.38 -28.16
C PHE A 73 -24.34 7.29 -27.47
N TYR A 74 -24.37 7.24 -26.14
CA TYR A 74 -25.63 7.15 -25.40
C TYR A 74 -26.43 8.44 -25.44
N THR A 75 -25.78 9.59 -25.47
CA THR A 75 -26.48 10.88 -25.70
C THR A 75 -27.20 10.92 -27.04
N MET A 76 -26.54 10.45 -28.11
CA MET A 76 -27.16 10.37 -29.44
C MET A 76 -28.35 9.40 -29.47
N ARG A 77 -28.35 8.36 -28.64
CA ARG A 77 -29.45 7.42 -28.49
C ARG A 77 -30.58 7.90 -27.58
N GLY A 78 -30.51 9.15 -27.11
CA GLY A 78 -31.58 9.77 -26.34
C GLY A 78 -31.56 9.44 -24.84
N TYR A 79 -30.42 8.99 -24.29
CA TYR A 79 -30.27 8.77 -22.85
C TYR A 79 -29.93 10.08 -22.13
N ALA A 80 -30.56 10.32 -20.99
CA ALA A 80 -30.09 11.31 -20.02
C ALA A 80 -28.74 10.86 -19.46
N GLN A 81 -27.79 11.80 -19.36
CA GLN A 81 -26.42 11.55 -18.94
C GLN A 81 -26.13 12.25 -17.63
N ARG A 82 -25.24 11.64 -16.84
CA ARG A 82 -24.59 12.26 -15.70
C ARG A 82 -23.09 12.09 -15.87
N TYR A 83 -22.48 12.96 -16.68
CA TYR A 83 -21.08 12.88 -17.07
C TYR A 83 -20.25 13.91 -16.31
N ARG A 84 -19.82 13.53 -15.09
CA ARG A 84 -19.01 14.36 -14.18
C ARG A 84 -17.57 13.91 -14.19
N ASN A 85 -16.66 14.87 -14.01
CA ASN A 85 -15.24 14.59 -13.79
C ASN A 85 -14.97 14.34 -12.30
N GLY A 86 -13.99 13.48 -12.00
CA GLY A 86 -13.51 13.21 -10.66
C GLY A 86 -12.03 13.54 -10.49
N PHE A 87 -11.69 14.08 -9.31
CA PHE A 87 -10.32 14.33 -8.89
C PHE A 87 -9.98 13.53 -7.65
N ASP A 88 -8.89 12.72 -7.73
CA ASP A 88 -8.26 12.10 -6.57
C ASP A 88 -7.30 13.11 -5.93
N CYS A 89 -7.53 13.40 -4.64
CA CYS A 89 -7.00 14.58 -4.00
C CYS A 89 -6.06 14.28 -2.84
N GLN A 90 -6.08 13.08 -2.31
CA GLN A 90 -5.46 12.77 -1.03
C GLN A 90 -4.36 11.71 -1.15
N GLY A 91 -3.52 11.64 -0.12
CA GLY A 91 -2.50 10.62 0.00
C GLY A 91 -1.10 11.06 -0.35
N LEU A 92 -0.18 10.08 -0.27
CA LEU A 92 1.27 10.31 -0.36
C LEU A 92 1.70 10.97 -1.66
N TRP A 93 1.00 10.73 -2.74
CA TRP A 93 1.37 11.28 -4.05
C TRP A 93 1.37 12.81 -4.07
N VAL A 94 0.38 13.43 -3.43
CA VAL A 94 0.32 14.89 -3.24
C VAL A 94 1.33 15.33 -2.18
N GLU A 95 1.37 14.62 -1.05
CA GLU A 95 2.23 14.93 0.10
C GLU A 95 3.71 15.01 -0.29
N VAL A 96 4.23 14.01 -1.03
CA VAL A 96 5.64 13.97 -1.45
C VAL A 96 6.02 15.11 -2.40
N GLU A 97 5.13 15.49 -3.29
CA GLU A 97 5.40 16.61 -4.19
C GLU A 97 5.41 17.96 -3.45
N VAL A 98 4.53 18.14 -2.46
CA VAL A 98 4.56 19.33 -1.60
C VAL A 98 5.82 19.34 -0.71
N GLU A 99 6.25 18.19 -0.18
CA GLU A 99 7.52 18.08 0.54
C GLU A 99 8.70 18.51 -0.33
N LYS A 100 8.73 18.09 -1.61
CA LYS A 100 9.77 18.48 -2.57
C LYS A 100 9.75 19.99 -2.84
N ASP A 101 8.55 20.55 -3.09
CA ASP A 101 8.39 21.99 -3.34
C ASP A 101 8.85 22.84 -2.15
N LEU A 102 8.69 22.33 -0.93
CA LEU A 102 9.14 22.98 0.31
C LEU A 102 10.59 22.64 0.71
N GLY A 103 11.25 21.74 -0.02
CA GLY A 103 12.63 21.31 0.26
C GLY A 103 12.78 20.42 1.50
N PHE A 104 11.71 19.76 1.95
CA PHE A 104 11.71 18.90 3.14
C PHE A 104 12.47 17.60 2.89
N LYS A 105 13.25 17.17 3.88
CA LYS A 105 14.07 15.96 3.83
C LYS A 105 13.54 14.83 4.71
N SER A 106 12.74 15.17 5.71
CA SER A 106 12.18 14.23 6.69
C SER A 106 10.72 14.58 7.01
N LYS A 107 9.99 13.65 7.61
CA LYS A 107 8.62 13.88 8.10
C LYS A 107 8.57 14.89 9.24
N LYS A 108 9.63 14.99 10.04
CA LYS A 108 9.77 15.97 11.11
C LYS A 108 9.72 17.42 10.61
N ASP A 109 10.14 17.65 9.36
CA ASP A 109 10.09 18.99 8.76
C ASP A 109 8.65 19.47 8.58
N ILE A 110 7.69 18.54 8.35
CA ILE A 110 6.25 18.84 8.29
C ILE A 110 5.74 19.31 9.65
N GLU A 111 6.13 18.63 10.72
CA GLU A 111 5.73 19.00 12.08
C GLU A 111 6.29 20.38 12.47
N ASN A 112 7.55 20.65 12.16
CA ASN A 112 8.20 21.93 12.39
C ASN A 112 7.55 23.06 11.57
N TYR A 113 7.12 22.80 10.34
CA TYR A 113 6.43 23.77 9.48
C TYR A 113 4.98 24.04 9.96
N GLY A 114 4.41 23.10 10.69
CA GLY A 114 3.03 23.09 11.15
C GLY A 114 2.11 22.33 10.23
N ILE A 115 1.46 21.29 10.79
CA ILE A 115 0.61 20.35 10.02
C ILE A 115 -0.51 21.08 9.27
N ALA A 116 -1.16 22.09 9.89
CA ALA A 116 -2.20 22.87 9.24
C ALA A 116 -1.70 23.62 7.99
N ASN A 117 -0.51 24.22 8.08
CA ASN A 117 0.11 24.92 6.95
C ASN A 117 0.43 23.95 5.82
N PHE A 118 0.96 22.78 6.15
CA PHE A 118 1.28 21.73 5.18
C PHE A 118 0.03 21.19 4.48
N VAL A 119 -1.03 20.90 5.23
CA VAL A 119 -2.32 20.44 4.68
C VAL A 119 -2.93 21.48 3.74
N ASN A 120 -2.84 22.77 4.09
CA ASN A 120 -3.30 23.84 3.20
C ASN A 120 -2.47 23.89 1.90
N LYS A 121 -1.15 23.69 1.97
CA LYS A 121 -0.30 23.58 0.76
C LYS A 121 -0.69 22.39 -0.11
N CYS A 122 -1.06 21.26 0.48
CA CYS A 122 -1.58 20.12 -0.26
C CYS A 122 -2.90 20.47 -0.99
N LYS A 123 -3.84 21.16 -0.32
CA LYS A 123 -5.09 21.64 -0.94
C LYS A 123 -4.82 22.62 -2.08
N GLU A 124 -3.93 23.59 -1.89
CA GLU A 124 -3.52 24.54 -2.94
C GLU A 124 -3.00 23.82 -4.18
N ARG A 125 -2.13 22.79 -3.98
CA ARG A 125 -1.60 21.98 -5.06
C ARG A 125 -2.70 21.23 -5.81
N VAL A 126 -3.64 20.61 -5.09
CA VAL A 126 -4.79 19.92 -5.69
C VAL A 126 -5.60 20.85 -6.56
N TYR A 127 -5.99 22.03 -6.06
CA TYR A 127 -6.76 23.00 -6.85
C TYR A 127 -6.00 23.51 -8.07
N LYS A 128 -4.70 23.74 -7.95
CA LYS A 128 -3.85 24.15 -9.08
C LYS A 128 -3.88 23.09 -10.19
N TYR A 129 -3.64 21.83 -9.85
CA TYR A 129 -3.53 20.80 -10.87
C TYR A 129 -4.88 20.29 -11.38
N SER A 130 -5.93 20.34 -10.58
CA SER A 130 -7.29 20.07 -11.07
C SER A 130 -7.72 21.09 -12.12
N ALA A 131 -7.38 22.36 -11.95
CA ALA A 131 -7.64 23.40 -12.96
C ALA A 131 -6.86 23.12 -14.25
N ILE A 132 -5.56 22.79 -14.15
CA ILE A 132 -4.72 22.45 -15.31
C ILE A 132 -5.28 21.23 -16.04
N GLN A 133 -5.62 20.17 -15.34
CA GLN A 133 -6.17 18.93 -15.92
C GLN A 133 -7.54 19.16 -16.56
N THR A 134 -8.36 20.05 -15.99
CA THR A 134 -9.63 20.46 -16.58
C THR A 134 -9.40 21.12 -17.94
N GLU A 135 -8.51 22.10 -18.03
CA GLU A 135 -8.20 22.78 -19.29
C GLU A 135 -7.57 21.83 -20.33
N GLN A 136 -6.69 20.92 -19.90
CA GLN A 136 -6.16 19.90 -20.78
C GLN A 136 -7.25 18.96 -21.33
N THR A 137 -8.22 18.57 -20.48
CA THR A 137 -9.32 17.70 -20.90
C THR A 137 -10.32 18.43 -21.81
N LYS A 138 -10.61 19.70 -21.53
CA LYS A 138 -11.38 20.55 -22.46
C LYS A 138 -10.67 20.65 -23.82
N ARG A 139 -9.34 20.77 -23.80
CA ARG A 139 -8.51 20.84 -25.02
C ARG A 139 -8.59 19.55 -25.87
N LEU A 140 -8.80 18.39 -25.23
CA LEU A 140 -9.08 17.11 -25.92
C LEU A 140 -10.48 17.08 -26.57
N GLY A 141 -11.33 18.08 -26.33
CA GLY A 141 -12.69 18.14 -26.85
C GLY A 141 -13.72 17.36 -26.05
N ASN A 142 -13.39 16.92 -24.82
CA ASN A 142 -14.34 16.20 -23.98
C ASN A 142 -15.46 17.12 -23.46
N PHE A 143 -16.69 16.62 -23.45
CA PHE A 143 -17.85 17.31 -22.93
C PHE A 143 -18.24 16.73 -21.57
N MET A 144 -17.69 17.28 -20.50
CA MET A 144 -18.03 16.89 -19.13
C MET A 144 -18.70 18.04 -18.39
N ASP A 145 -19.45 17.73 -17.36
CA ASP A 145 -20.03 18.69 -16.43
C ASP A 145 -18.95 19.15 -15.44
N TRP A 146 -18.15 20.12 -15.88
CA TRP A 146 -16.98 20.63 -15.16
C TRP A 146 -17.34 21.33 -13.85
N ASP A 147 -18.46 22.03 -13.83
CA ASP A 147 -18.92 22.83 -12.68
C ASP A 147 -19.34 21.94 -11.51
N ASN A 148 -19.70 20.69 -11.80
CA ASN A 148 -20.05 19.67 -10.85
C ASN A 148 -18.97 18.58 -10.68
N SER A 149 -17.72 18.89 -10.99
CA SER A 149 -16.60 17.97 -10.72
C SER A 149 -16.56 17.58 -9.24
N TYR A 150 -16.27 16.31 -8.95
CA TYR A 150 -16.13 15.87 -7.56
C TYR A 150 -14.66 15.80 -7.14
N TYR A 151 -14.43 15.99 -5.85
CA TYR A 151 -13.11 15.96 -5.22
C TYR A 151 -13.13 14.95 -4.08
N THR A 152 -12.22 13.97 -4.09
CA THR A 152 -12.20 12.93 -3.04
C THR A 152 -11.84 13.47 -1.65
N MET A 153 -11.32 14.69 -1.56
CA MET A 153 -11.07 15.39 -0.28
C MET A 153 -12.32 16.09 0.30
N SER A 154 -13.48 15.99 -0.34
CA SER A 154 -14.69 16.64 0.16
C SER A 154 -15.19 16.01 1.46
N ASP A 155 -15.94 16.78 2.23
CA ASP A 155 -16.53 16.31 3.48
C ASP A 155 -17.46 15.11 3.23
N GLU A 156 -18.28 15.18 2.17
CA GLU A 156 -19.20 14.10 1.79
C GLU A 156 -18.45 12.79 1.51
N ASN A 157 -17.32 12.87 0.81
CA ASN A 157 -16.50 11.69 0.52
C ASN A 157 -15.90 11.11 1.80
N ASN A 158 -15.31 11.98 2.63
CA ASN A 158 -14.69 11.56 3.88
C ASN A 158 -15.71 10.91 4.85
N TYR A 159 -16.89 11.53 5.04
CA TYR A 159 -17.92 10.97 5.92
C TYR A 159 -18.59 9.71 5.35
N ALA A 160 -18.66 9.56 4.03
CA ALA A 160 -19.11 8.30 3.42
C ALA A 160 -18.15 7.15 3.73
N ILE A 161 -16.83 7.42 3.74
CA ILE A 161 -15.83 6.42 4.15
C ILE A 161 -15.94 6.11 5.64
N TRP A 162 -16.19 7.12 6.48
CA TRP A 162 -16.42 6.88 7.91
C TRP A 162 -17.59 5.92 8.13
N ASN A 163 -18.69 6.11 7.42
CA ASN A 163 -19.82 5.18 7.47
C ASN A 163 -19.42 3.76 7.03
N PHE A 164 -18.64 3.63 5.96
CA PHE A 164 -18.14 2.32 5.53
C PHE A 164 -17.30 1.65 6.62
N LEU A 165 -16.36 2.38 7.24
CA LEU A 165 -15.52 1.86 8.32
C LEU A 165 -16.33 1.50 9.58
N LYS A 166 -17.36 2.29 9.90
CA LYS A 166 -18.33 1.97 10.97
C LYS A 166 -19.03 0.66 10.71
N VAL A 167 -19.52 0.43 9.49
CA VAL A 167 -20.17 -0.84 9.11
C VAL A 167 -19.19 -2.00 9.20
N CYS A 168 -17.94 -1.83 8.75
CA CYS A 168 -16.89 -2.85 8.89
C CYS A 168 -16.60 -3.17 10.36
N TRP A 169 -16.54 -2.15 11.24
CA TRP A 169 -16.37 -2.33 12.67
C TRP A 169 -17.53 -3.09 13.30
N GLN A 170 -18.78 -2.71 13.00
CA GLN A 170 -19.98 -3.39 13.50
C GLN A 170 -20.06 -4.87 13.08
N LYS A 171 -19.52 -5.20 11.91
CA LYS A 171 -19.41 -6.58 11.41
C LYS A 171 -18.22 -7.33 12.01
N GLY A 172 -17.37 -6.67 12.80
CA GLY A 172 -16.16 -7.23 13.38
C GLY A 172 -15.05 -7.49 12.38
N TRP A 173 -15.10 -6.87 11.21
CA TRP A 173 -14.06 -6.99 10.18
C TRP A 173 -12.91 -5.99 10.35
N LEU A 174 -13.15 -4.83 10.98
CA LEU A 174 -12.11 -3.88 11.30
C LEU A 174 -11.33 -4.36 12.52
N TYR A 175 -10.00 -4.39 12.42
CA TYR A 175 -9.12 -4.81 13.51
C TYR A 175 -7.73 -4.18 13.40
N LYS A 176 -7.02 -4.15 14.53
CA LYS A 176 -5.60 -3.77 14.61
C LYS A 176 -4.75 -5.03 14.47
N GLY A 177 -3.92 -5.09 13.45
CA GLY A 177 -2.99 -6.18 13.20
C GLY A 177 -1.57 -5.80 13.60
N HIS A 178 -0.79 -6.80 14.01
CA HIS A 178 0.64 -6.70 14.28
C HIS A 178 1.34 -7.63 13.30
N GLU A 179 1.86 -7.08 12.20
CA GLU A 179 2.37 -7.88 11.08
C GLU A 179 3.69 -7.32 10.55
N SER A 180 4.50 -8.20 9.96
CA SER A 180 5.67 -7.78 9.19
C SER A 180 5.22 -7.30 7.82
N ILE A 181 5.47 -6.04 7.53
CA ILE A 181 4.99 -5.38 6.32
C ILE A 181 6.13 -4.67 5.59
N PRO A 182 6.04 -4.55 4.25
CA PRO A 182 6.93 -3.71 3.48
C PRO A 182 6.82 -2.25 3.95
N TRP A 183 7.95 -1.61 4.22
CA TRP A 183 8.03 -0.30 4.81
C TRP A 183 8.99 0.61 4.01
N CYS A 184 8.58 1.82 3.73
CA CYS A 184 9.46 2.80 3.10
C CYS A 184 10.13 3.68 4.18
N PRO A 185 11.46 3.57 4.38
CA PRO A 185 12.13 4.31 5.44
C PRO A 185 12.23 5.83 5.19
N ARG A 186 12.17 6.27 3.93
CA ARG A 186 12.13 7.71 3.61
C ARG A 186 10.74 8.31 3.87
N CYS A 187 9.69 7.57 3.51
CA CYS A 187 8.31 8.01 3.71
C CYS A 187 7.76 7.66 5.09
N GLU A 188 8.50 6.86 5.86
CA GLU A 188 8.17 6.39 7.22
C GLU A 188 6.76 5.78 7.31
N THR A 189 6.43 4.90 6.35
CA THR A 189 5.07 4.37 6.22
C THR A 189 5.03 3.02 5.55
N ALA A 190 4.00 2.25 5.88
CA ALA A 190 3.68 0.96 5.27
C ALA A 190 3.36 1.09 3.77
N ILE A 191 3.84 0.13 2.99
CA ILE A 191 3.47 -0.08 1.59
C ILE A 191 2.57 -1.31 1.52
N SER A 192 1.34 -1.13 1.08
CA SER A 192 0.38 -2.23 1.00
C SER A 192 0.70 -3.15 -0.19
N GLN A 193 0.28 -4.41 -0.12
CA GLN A 193 0.50 -5.40 -1.19
C GLN A 193 0.05 -4.91 -2.58
N HIS A 194 -1.07 -4.22 -2.66
CA HIS A 194 -1.59 -3.66 -3.92
C HIS A 194 -0.84 -2.42 -4.42
N GLU A 195 0.01 -1.82 -3.59
CA GLU A 195 0.85 -0.68 -3.96
C GLU A 195 2.22 -1.10 -4.52
N ILE A 196 2.59 -2.39 -4.47
CA ILE A 196 3.84 -2.92 -5.04
C ILE A 196 3.53 -3.51 -6.40
N LEU A 197 3.94 -2.82 -7.45
CA LEU A 197 3.77 -3.27 -8.83
C LEU A 197 5.05 -3.95 -9.35
N THR A 198 4.96 -4.63 -10.46
CA THR A 198 6.11 -5.32 -11.06
C THR A 198 7.22 -4.36 -11.47
N GLU A 199 6.85 -3.16 -11.92
CA GLU A 199 7.75 -2.05 -12.30
C GLU A 199 8.42 -1.36 -11.11
N ASP A 200 7.97 -1.61 -9.88
CA ASP A 200 8.59 -1.08 -8.68
C ASP A 200 9.77 -1.92 -8.17
N TYR A 201 10.00 -3.06 -8.79
CA TYR A 201 11.20 -3.85 -8.54
C TYR A 201 12.36 -3.31 -9.36
N LYS A 202 13.41 -2.89 -8.68
CA LYS A 202 14.65 -2.44 -9.30
C LYS A 202 15.69 -3.55 -9.27
N GLU A 203 16.53 -3.60 -10.28
CA GLU A 203 17.74 -4.39 -10.25
C GLU A 203 18.79 -3.62 -9.42
N LEU A 204 19.13 -4.17 -8.26
CA LEU A 204 20.06 -3.56 -7.30
C LEU A 204 21.18 -4.53 -6.98
N THR A 205 22.37 -3.98 -6.76
CA THR A 205 23.53 -4.74 -6.31
C THR A 205 23.79 -4.44 -4.83
N HIS A 206 23.73 -5.46 -4.00
CA HIS A 206 24.04 -5.38 -2.57
C HIS A 206 25.30 -6.20 -2.25
N GLU A 207 26.11 -5.73 -1.30
CA GLU A 207 27.17 -6.55 -0.73
C GLU A 207 26.55 -7.57 0.22
N SER A 208 26.57 -8.84 -0.16
CA SER A 208 26.10 -9.95 0.64
C SER A 208 27.22 -10.54 1.49
N VAL A 209 26.88 -11.24 2.56
CA VAL A 209 27.84 -11.79 3.49
C VAL A 209 27.58 -13.27 3.76
N TYR A 210 28.66 -14.04 3.81
CA TYR A 210 28.69 -15.41 4.32
C TYR A 210 29.06 -15.37 5.80
N LEU A 211 28.06 -15.51 6.66
CA LEU A 211 28.15 -15.38 8.11
C LEU A 211 28.50 -16.71 8.75
N LYS A 212 29.55 -16.74 9.58
CA LYS A 212 29.94 -17.91 10.39
C LYS A 212 29.20 -17.87 11.72
N LEU A 213 28.49 -18.94 12.05
CA LEU A 213 27.79 -19.11 13.32
C LEU A 213 28.33 -20.36 14.05
N PRO A 214 29.27 -20.18 14.98
CA PRO A 214 29.92 -21.32 15.71
C PRO A 214 28.91 -22.11 16.52
N LEU A 215 28.97 -23.44 16.41
CA LEU A 215 28.16 -24.36 17.21
C LEU A 215 28.60 -24.38 18.67
N VAL A 216 27.65 -24.45 19.59
CA VAL A 216 27.96 -24.47 21.04
C VAL A 216 28.54 -25.83 21.44
N ASP A 217 27.91 -26.93 20.99
CA ASP A 217 28.21 -28.28 21.42
C ASP A 217 29.17 -29.04 20.49
N ARG A 218 29.73 -28.38 19.47
CA ARG A 218 30.61 -28.98 18.46
C ARG A 218 31.77 -28.02 18.16
N ALA A 219 32.80 -28.11 18.99
CA ALA A 219 33.97 -27.27 18.85
C ALA A 219 34.60 -27.36 17.45
N GLY A 220 34.83 -26.22 16.83
CA GLY A 220 35.39 -26.08 15.48
C GLY A 220 34.38 -26.20 14.33
N GLU A 221 33.14 -26.65 14.56
CA GLU A 221 32.09 -26.64 13.54
C GLU A 221 31.27 -25.32 13.58
N SER A 222 30.88 -24.79 12.42
CA SER A 222 30.03 -23.59 12.31
C SER A 222 28.94 -23.82 11.26
N PHE A 223 27.81 -23.17 11.43
CA PHE A 223 26.90 -22.95 10.30
C PHE A 223 27.42 -21.82 9.43
N LEU A 224 27.35 -21.98 8.11
CA LEU A 224 27.61 -20.89 7.17
C LEU A 224 26.28 -20.43 6.59
N VAL A 225 25.90 -19.21 6.90
CA VAL A 225 24.64 -18.60 6.47
C VAL A 225 24.92 -17.45 5.53
N TRP A 226 24.15 -17.31 4.46
CA TRP A 226 24.29 -16.25 3.49
C TRP A 226 23.11 -15.30 3.57
N THR A 227 23.39 -13.99 3.53
CA THR A 227 22.32 -12.95 3.48
C THR A 227 22.73 -11.77 2.60
N THR A 228 21.76 -11.24 1.87
CA THR A 228 21.85 -9.99 1.08
C THR A 228 21.43 -8.75 1.87
N THR A 229 20.97 -8.93 3.11
CA THR A 229 20.48 -7.87 3.99
C THR A 229 21.23 -7.89 5.34
N PRO A 230 22.53 -7.56 5.36
CA PRO A 230 23.34 -7.65 6.58
C PRO A 230 22.80 -6.87 7.77
N TRP A 231 22.06 -5.80 7.50
CA TRP A 231 21.45 -4.94 8.54
C TRP A 231 20.44 -5.69 9.44
N THR A 232 19.95 -6.88 9.02
CA THR A 232 19.04 -7.71 9.82
C THR A 232 19.75 -8.64 10.80
N ILE A 233 21.08 -8.81 10.69
CA ILE A 233 21.85 -9.75 11.51
C ILE A 233 21.71 -9.50 13.02
N PRO A 234 21.65 -8.25 13.52
CA PRO A 234 21.39 -8.00 14.95
C PRO A 234 20.02 -8.50 15.44
N ALA A 235 19.08 -8.79 14.52
CA ALA A 235 17.76 -9.37 14.83
C ALA A 235 17.74 -10.91 14.71
N ASN A 236 18.88 -11.56 14.54
CA ASN A 236 18.94 -13.04 14.40
C ASN A 236 18.38 -13.73 15.64
N ILE A 237 17.41 -14.61 15.42
CA ILE A 237 16.80 -15.42 16.49
C ILE A 237 17.12 -16.89 16.29
N SER A 238 17.09 -17.38 15.05
CA SER A 238 17.28 -18.79 14.73
C SER A 238 17.93 -18.95 13.36
N VAL A 239 18.36 -20.16 13.05
CA VAL A 239 18.73 -20.59 11.70
C VAL A 239 17.72 -21.64 11.26
N ALA A 240 17.05 -21.41 10.13
CA ALA A 240 16.10 -22.35 9.56
C ALA A 240 16.79 -23.30 8.57
N VAL A 241 16.41 -24.58 8.63
CA VAL A 241 16.85 -25.64 7.72
C VAL A 241 15.62 -26.40 7.18
N ASP A 242 15.74 -26.96 5.98
CA ASP A 242 14.74 -27.92 5.50
C ASP A 242 15.09 -29.31 6.07
N PRO A 243 14.17 -29.94 6.83
CA PRO A 243 14.42 -31.25 7.44
C PRO A 243 14.72 -32.37 6.44
N HIS A 244 14.31 -32.22 5.18
CA HIS A 244 14.38 -33.22 4.12
C HIS A 244 15.59 -33.02 3.18
N LEU A 245 16.23 -31.85 3.19
CA LEU A 245 17.45 -31.61 2.42
C LEU A 245 18.68 -32.28 3.08
N GLU A 246 19.66 -32.66 2.25
CA GLU A 246 20.97 -33.10 2.71
C GLU A 246 21.87 -31.90 2.99
N TYR A 247 22.49 -31.89 4.15
CA TYR A 247 23.49 -30.92 4.58
C TYR A 247 24.84 -31.66 4.78
N VAL A 248 25.90 -30.96 4.45
CA VAL A 248 27.26 -31.49 4.52
C VAL A 248 28.15 -30.59 5.36
N LEU A 249 29.10 -31.22 6.04
CA LEU A 249 30.21 -30.55 6.69
C LEU A 249 31.39 -30.50 5.71
N VAL A 250 31.84 -29.30 5.37
CA VAL A 250 32.98 -29.02 4.48
C VAL A 250 33.80 -27.91 5.11
N ASP A 251 35.10 -28.10 5.24
CA ASP A 251 36.04 -27.15 5.88
C ASP A 251 35.51 -26.59 7.22
N ASN A 252 34.91 -27.48 8.02
CA ASN A 252 34.26 -27.16 9.28
C ASN A 252 32.95 -26.31 9.18
N TYR A 253 32.41 -26.12 7.98
CA TYR A 253 31.15 -25.40 7.78
C TYR A 253 30.02 -26.34 7.36
N TRP A 254 28.88 -26.21 8.01
CA TRP A 254 27.64 -26.87 7.62
C TRP A 254 26.93 -26.03 6.55
N ILE A 255 26.67 -26.64 5.40
CA ILE A 255 25.91 -26.05 4.28
C ILE A 255 25.04 -27.12 3.62
N ALA A 256 24.06 -26.73 2.81
CA ALA A 256 23.34 -27.70 1.98
C ALA A 256 24.29 -28.36 0.97
N LYS A 257 24.13 -29.67 0.75
CA LYS A 257 24.97 -30.44 -0.17
C LYS A 257 25.01 -29.89 -1.58
N ALA A 258 23.87 -29.39 -2.07
CA ALA A 258 23.77 -28.77 -3.40
C ALA A 258 24.58 -27.48 -3.54
N ALA A 259 24.85 -26.76 -2.44
CA ALA A 259 25.68 -25.55 -2.44
C ALA A 259 27.19 -25.83 -2.31
N ALA A 260 27.57 -27.03 -1.90
CA ALA A 260 28.96 -27.36 -1.55
C ALA A 260 29.93 -27.15 -2.72
N ALA A 261 29.62 -27.66 -3.90
CA ALA A 261 30.49 -27.53 -5.08
C ALA A 261 30.69 -26.08 -5.53
N ARG A 262 29.72 -25.19 -5.29
CA ARG A 262 29.78 -23.76 -5.63
C ARG A 262 30.62 -22.98 -4.62
N ILE A 263 30.42 -23.23 -3.33
CA ILE A 263 31.07 -22.46 -2.25
C ILE A 263 32.47 -23.01 -1.94
N PHE A 264 32.65 -24.36 -1.97
CA PHE A 264 33.89 -25.06 -1.65
C PHE A 264 34.27 -26.05 -2.75
N PRO A 265 34.64 -25.59 -3.96
CA PRO A 265 34.83 -26.44 -5.16
C PRO A 265 35.99 -27.46 -5.01
N SER A 266 36.97 -27.16 -4.16
CA SER A 266 38.16 -28.00 -3.98
C SER A 266 38.16 -28.81 -2.68
N SER A 267 37.15 -28.67 -1.84
CA SER A 267 37.14 -29.25 -0.50
C SER A 267 36.38 -30.55 -0.46
N LYS A 268 36.81 -31.46 0.45
CA LYS A 268 36.18 -32.77 0.63
C LYS A 268 35.03 -32.69 1.65
N ILE A 269 33.93 -33.35 1.33
CA ILE A 269 32.85 -33.54 2.27
C ILE A 269 33.30 -34.46 3.40
N GLN A 270 33.26 -33.97 4.63
CA GLN A 270 33.64 -34.69 5.85
C GLN A 270 32.48 -35.53 6.39
N LYS A 271 31.23 -34.98 6.27
CA LYS A 271 30.03 -35.60 6.84
C LYS A 271 28.79 -35.18 6.04
N THR A 272 27.81 -36.07 5.95
CA THR A 272 26.51 -35.80 5.33
C THR A 272 25.40 -36.21 6.29
N VAL A 273 24.40 -35.32 6.47
CA VAL A 273 23.20 -35.59 7.29
C VAL A 273 21.96 -35.00 6.64
N LEU A 274 20.79 -35.52 6.99
CA LEU A 274 19.53 -34.83 6.68
C LEU A 274 19.33 -33.66 7.64
N GLY A 275 18.70 -32.58 7.17
CA GLY A 275 18.46 -31.36 7.94
C GLY A 275 17.77 -31.59 9.29
N LYS A 276 16.88 -32.59 9.38
CA LYS A 276 16.28 -33.01 10.66
C LYS A 276 17.29 -33.35 11.77
N LYS A 277 18.54 -33.69 11.43
CA LYS A 277 19.62 -33.95 12.39
C LYS A 277 20.33 -32.68 12.86
N LEU A 278 20.13 -31.57 12.18
CA LEU A 278 20.64 -30.26 12.58
C LEU A 278 19.65 -29.49 13.46
N VAL A 279 18.36 -29.81 13.37
CA VAL A 279 17.31 -29.17 14.19
C VAL A 279 17.60 -29.40 15.68
N GLY A 280 17.54 -28.32 16.46
CA GLY A 280 17.82 -28.33 17.89
C GLY A 280 19.27 -28.04 18.27
N LEU A 281 20.21 -28.01 17.33
CA LEU A 281 21.57 -27.56 17.62
C LEU A 281 21.60 -26.08 17.97
N LYS A 282 22.50 -25.75 18.89
CA LYS A 282 22.71 -24.36 19.37
C LYS A 282 23.96 -23.75 18.74
N TYR A 283 23.92 -22.45 18.51
CA TYR A 283 25.03 -21.66 17.96
C TYR A 283 25.19 -20.32 18.70
N ARG A 284 26.29 -19.62 18.45
CA ARG A 284 26.52 -18.25 18.93
C ARG A 284 26.38 -17.27 17.79
N GLY A 285 25.88 -16.07 18.09
CA GLY A 285 25.71 -14.98 17.14
C GLY A 285 26.65 -13.79 17.40
N PRO A 286 26.93 -12.97 16.37
CA PRO A 286 27.87 -11.84 16.48
C PRO A 286 27.39 -10.73 17.42
N TYR A 287 26.09 -10.66 17.67
CA TYR A 287 25.46 -9.57 18.44
C TYR A 287 24.86 -10.01 19.78
N ASP A 288 25.25 -11.16 20.31
CA ASP A 288 24.79 -11.69 21.60
C ASP A 288 25.10 -10.76 22.79
N HIS A 289 26.05 -9.87 22.63
CA HIS A 289 26.46 -8.90 23.65
C HIS A 289 25.51 -7.69 23.75
N LEU A 290 24.64 -7.46 22.75
CA LEU A 290 23.73 -6.32 22.74
C LEU A 290 22.59 -6.48 23.76
N ASP A 291 22.23 -5.41 24.44
CA ASP A 291 21.21 -5.45 25.50
C ASP A 291 19.83 -5.85 24.98
N ALA A 292 19.43 -5.41 23.77
CA ALA A 292 18.19 -5.81 23.16
C ALA A 292 18.13 -7.31 22.82
N VAL A 293 19.28 -7.92 22.48
CA VAL A 293 19.41 -9.35 22.18
C VAL A 293 19.39 -10.17 23.46
N LYS A 294 20.09 -9.72 24.52
CA LYS A 294 20.11 -10.38 25.84
C LYS A 294 18.70 -10.54 26.43
N GLU A 295 17.76 -9.62 26.17
CA GLU A 295 16.38 -9.72 26.67
C GLU A 295 15.63 -10.97 26.22
N VAL A 296 16.00 -11.52 25.08
CA VAL A 296 15.37 -12.72 24.50
C VAL A 296 16.25 -13.95 24.61
N ALA A 297 17.47 -13.84 25.15
CA ALA A 297 18.45 -14.92 25.19
C ALA A 297 18.00 -16.16 25.98
N ASP A 298 17.17 -15.99 27.00
CA ASP A 298 16.61 -17.07 27.81
C ASP A 298 15.51 -17.88 27.10
N HIS A 299 15.07 -17.41 25.94
CA HIS A 299 14.03 -18.15 25.21
C HIS A 299 14.58 -19.47 24.65
N ARG A 300 13.83 -20.58 24.86
CA ARG A 300 14.27 -21.95 24.51
C ARG A 300 14.72 -22.12 23.05
N LEU A 301 14.16 -21.35 22.12
CA LEU A 301 14.47 -21.40 20.69
C LEU A 301 15.45 -20.28 20.25
N PHE A 302 15.94 -19.46 21.18
CA PHE A 302 16.98 -18.48 20.86
C PHE A 302 18.26 -19.19 20.44
N HIS A 303 18.86 -18.76 19.34
CA HIS A 303 20.04 -19.32 18.69
C HIS A 303 19.99 -20.86 18.55
N THR A 304 18.81 -21.33 18.15
CA THR A 304 18.58 -22.76 17.92
C THR A 304 18.22 -22.99 16.45
N VAL A 305 18.73 -24.07 15.86
CA VAL A 305 18.32 -24.47 14.51
C VAL A 305 16.88 -24.95 14.54
N ILE A 306 16.06 -24.42 13.67
CA ILE A 306 14.63 -24.74 13.53
C ILE A 306 14.35 -25.41 12.19
N ALA A 307 13.30 -26.21 12.13
CA ALA A 307 12.78 -26.72 10.87
C ALA A 307 11.94 -25.63 10.19
N THR A 308 12.16 -25.40 8.90
CA THR A 308 11.27 -24.56 8.11
C THR A 308 9.91 -25.22 7.88
N ASP A 309 8.92 -24.41 7.51
CA ASP A 309 7.70 -24.85 6.85
C ASP A 309 7.78 -24.43 5.36
N PRO A 310 7.83 -25.37 4.41
CA PRO A 310 7.98 -25.05 2.99
C PRO A 310 6.84 -24.20 2.41
N LEU A 311 5.66 -24.17 3.05
CA LEU A 311 4.54 -23.31 2.66
C LEU A 311 4.71 -21.86 3.13
N ILE A 312 5.57 -21.62 4.13
CA ILE A 312 5.84 -20.30 4.69
C ILE A 312 7.18 -19.77 4.18
N MET A 313 8.23 -20.58 4.34
CA MET A 313 9.62 -20.22 4.02
C MET A 313 10.27 -21.40 3.29
N PRO A 314 10.07 -21.53 1.97
CA PRO A 314 10.76 -22.56 1.17
C PRO A 314 12.26 -22.26 1.13
N ILE A 315 13.09 -23.26 1.45
CA ILE A 315 14.55 -23.15 1.42
C ILE A 315 15.09 -23.72 0.11
N SER A 316 15.82 -22.88 -0.64
CA SER A 316 16.54 -23.26 -1.84
C SER A 316 18.05 -23.27 -1.57
N ALA A 317 18.75 -24.24 -2.16
CA ALA A 317 20.21 -24.30 -2.16
C ALA A 317 20.82 -23.86 -3.51
N ALA A 318 20.00 -23.42 -4.44
CA ALA A 318 20.46 -22.90 -5.75
C ALA A 318 21.25 -21.60 -5.57
N GLU A 319 20.78 -20.77 -4.63
CA GLU A 319 21.46 -19.55 -4.17
C GLU A 319 21.75 -19.68 -2.68
N GLY A 320 22.74 -18.94 -2.17
CA GLY A 320 23.12 -19.00 -0.76
C GLY A 320 23.64 -20.36 -0.30
N THR A 321 23.49 -20.67 0.97
CA THR A 321 24.06 -21.85 1.63
C THR A 321 23.03 -22.94 1.95
N GLY A 322 21.75 -22.69 1.73
CA GLY A 322 20.66 -23.59 2.13
C GLY A 322 20.34 -23.56 3.64
N LEU A 323 20.97 -22.64 4.38
CA LEU A 323 20.59 -22.29 5.75
C LEU A 323 20.11 -20.84 5.76
N VAL A 324 18.97 -20.58 6.37
CA VAL A 324 18.36 -19.25 6.38
C VAL A 324 18.50 -18.63 7.77
N HIS A 325 19.17 -17.47 7.81
CA HIS A 325 19.15 -16.55 8.94
C HIS A 325 17.72 -16.05 9.16
N THR A 326 17.16 -16.31 10.34
CA THR A 326 15.79 -15.95 10.67
C THR A 326 15.76 -14.72 11.58
N ALA A 327 15.24 -13.59 11.05
CA ALA A 327 15.07 -12.32 11.75
C ALA A 327 13.58 -11.97 11.84
N VAL A 328 12.90 -12.45 12.89
CA VAL A 328 11.43 -12.36 13.06
C VAL A 328 10.89 -10.93 12.91
N SER A 329 11.68 -9.91 13.25
CA SER A 329 11.29 -8.50 13.15
C SER A 329 11.52 -7.86 11.77
N ALA A 330 12.20 -8.55 10.84
CA ALA A 330 12.76 -7.93 9.64
C ALA A 330 12.54 -8.73 8.33
N GLY A 331 11.65 -9.72 8.35
CA GLY A 331 11.25 -10.52 7.20
C GLY A 331 9.79 -10.96 7.31
N GLU A 332 9.10 -11.09 6.19
CA GLU A 332 7.69 -11.53 6.17
C GLU A 332 7.57 -13.03 6.47
N GLU A 333 8.37 -13.84 5.76
CA GLU A 333 8.42 -15.29 5.99
C GLU A 333 8.97 -15.60 7.39
N ASP A 334 9.98 -14.87 7.84
CA ASP A 334 10.55 -14.99 9.19
C ASP A 334 9.51 -14.72 10.27
N PHE A 335 8.71 -13.66 10.09
CA PHE A 335 7.65 -13.31 11.02
C PHE A 335 6.55 -14.39 11.07
N LYS A 336 6.09 -14.87 9.91
CA LYS A 336 5.07 -15.91 9.81
C LYS A 336 5.53 -17.22 10.45
N LEU A 337 6.78 -17.63 10.14
CA LEU A 337 7.39 -18.82 10.74
C LEU A 337 7.60 -18.64 12.25
N GLY A 338 8.08 -17.45 12.65
CA GLY A 338 8.26 -17.07 14.05
C GLY A 338 6.95 -17.15 14.85
N LYS A 339 5.87 -16.61 14.31
CA LYS A 339 4.52 -16.67 14.92
C LYS A 339 4.03 -18.11 15.06
N LYS A 340 4.26 -18.95 14.02
CA LYS A 340 3.89 -20.38 14.06
C LYS A 340 4.65 -21.16 15.12
N LEU A 341 5.94 -20.89 15.29
CA LEU A 341 6.81 -21.63 16.21
C LEU A 341 6.91 -20.99 17.60
N GLY A 342 6.36 -19.79 17.78
CA GLY A 342 6.47 -19.02 19.03
C GLY A 342 7.89 -18.51 19.27
N LEU A 343 8.59 -18.04 18.22
CA LEU A 343 9.92 -17.43 18.35
C LEU A 343 9.83 -16.04 19.00
N PRO A 344 10.83 -15.64 19.79
CA PRO A 344 10.93 -14.26 20.25
C PRO A 344 11.32 -13.32 19.10
N MET A 345 11.25 -12.02 19.33
CA MET A 345 11.54 -11.00 18.33
C MET A 345 12.42 -9.91 18.92
N VAL A 346 13.45 -9.49 18.19
CA VAL A 346 14.28 -8.32 18.50
C VAL A 346 14.00 -7.25 17.45
N PRO A 347 13.20 -6.21 17.74
CA PRO A 347 13.07 -5.06 16.86
C PRO A 347 14.41 -4.33 16.73
N VAL A 348 14.80 -4.00 15.49
CA VAL A 348 16.13 -3.40 15.26
C VAL A 348 16.09 -2.02 14.63
N ILE A 349 15.02 -1.63 13.92
CA ILE A 349 14.96 -0.35 13.20
C ILE A 349 13.72 0.47 13.55
N ALA A 350 13.91 1.78 13.60
CA ALA A 350 12.88 2.80 13.68
C ALA A 350 12.19 3.01 12.32
N ASP A 351 11.24 3.94 12.25
CA ASP A 351 10.45 4.22 11.03
C ASP A 351 11.31 4.74 9.87
N ASN A 352 12.37 5.48 10.16
CA ASN A 352 13.34 6.00 9.19
C ASN A 352 14.52 5.04 8.90
N ALA A 353 14.46 3.80 9.41
CA ALA A 353 15.51 2.78 9.37
C ALA A 353 16.77 3.12 10.20
N ASP A 354 16.71 4.03 11.14
CA ASP A 354 17.78 4.16 12.15
C ASP A 354 17.68 2.99 13.13
N TYR A 355 18.83 2.46 13.56
CA TYR A 355 18.85 1.43 14.57
C TYR A 355 18.28 1.95 15.90
N LEU A 356 17.44 1.14 16.52
CA LEU A 356 16.80 1.45 17.79
C LEU A 356 17.79 1.58 18.95
N PRO A 357 17.44 2.24 20.07
CA PRO A 357 18.24 2.22 21.30
C PRO A 357 18.51 0.80 21.80
N ARG A 358 19.59 0.61 22.55
CA ARG A 358 20.03 -0.67 23.15
C ARG A 358 20.65 -1.67 22.17
N LEU A 359 21.02 -1.17 20.99
CA LEU A 359 21.79 -1.92 19.98
C LEU A 359 23.27 -1.47 19.97
N GLY A 360 23.80 -1.05 21.11
CA GLY A 360 25.21 -0.66 21.28
C GLY A 360 25.62 0.44 20.30
N ASP A 361 26.76 0.28 19.65
CA ASP A 361 27.32 1.23 18.69
C ASP A 361 26.50 1.41 17.41
N LEU A 362 25.51 0.55 17.17
CA LEU A 362 24.57 0.68 16.04
C LEU A 362 23.51 1.74 16.33
N SER A 363 23.14 1.95 17.60
CA SER A 363 22.02 2.81 18.00
C SER A 363 22.08 4.20 17.37
N GLY A 364 20.99 4.60 16.70
CA GLY A 364 20.85 5.90 16.04
C GLY A 364 21.56 6.01 14.67
N LYS A 365 22.33 5.00 14.24
CA LYS A 365 22.91 4.95 12.89
C LYS A 365 21.88 4.38 11.90
N ASN A 366 21.90 4.86 10.66
CA ASN A 366 20.93 4.43 9.67
C ASN A 366 21.36 3.11 9.00
N ALA A 367 20.54 2.08 9.12
CA ALA A 367 20.83 0.73 8.64
C ALA A 367 20.99 0.62 7.11
N LYS A 368 20.32 1.49 6.35
CA LYS A 368 20.36 1.47 4.88
C LYS A 368 21.42 2.40 4.29
N LYS A 369 21.77 3.47 4.99
CA LYS A 369 22.79 4.43 4.54
C LYS A 369 24.20 3.99 4.89
N HIS A 370 24.34 3.15 5.91
CA HIS A 370 25.62 2.74 6.49
C HIS A 370 25.72 1.21 6.63
N PRO A 371 25.53 0.42 5.54
CA PRO A 371 25.64 -1.04 5.59
C PRO A 371 27.06 -1.52 5.97
N GLU A 372 28.08 -0.71 5.70
CA GLU A 372 29.48 -0.97 6.02
C GLU A 372 29.72 -1.20 7.52
N ILE A 373 28.94 -0.56 8.40
CA ILE A 373 29.11 -0.70 9.85
C ILE A 373 28.95 -2.17 10.30
N ILE A 374 27.96 -2.86 9.73
CA ILE A 374 27.74 -4.29 10.01
C ILE A 374 28.84 -5.14 9.38
N LEU A 375 29.16 -4.88 8.11
CA LEU A 375 30.14 -5.68 7.37
C LEU A 375 31.55 -5.56 7.95
N ASP A 376 31.95 -4.34 8.33
CA ASP A 376 33.26 -4.09 8.95
C ASP A 376 33.37 -4.76 10.32
N TYR A 377 32.33 -4.67 11.15
CA TYR A 377 32.28 -5.38 12.42
C TYR A 377 32.42 -6.90 12.22
N LEU A 378 31.65 -7.49 11.30
CA LEU A 378 31.69 -8.92 11.03
C LEU A 378 33.07 -9.38 10.51
N LYS A 379 33.75 -8.57 9.70
CA LYS A 379 35.10 -8.83 9.19
C LYS A 379 36.13 -8.74 10.32
N THR A 380 36.05 -7.68 11.14
CA THR A 380 37.00 -7.42 12.24
C THR A 380 36.93 -8.49 13.33
N GLU A 381 35.73 -8.91 13.71
CA GLU A 381 35.48 -9.90 14.76
C GLU A 381 35.44 -11.34 14.27
N ASP A 382 35.93 -11.61 13.07
CA ASP A 382 36.03 -12.94 12.44
C ASP A 382 34.69 -13.70 12.30
N TRP A 383 33.56 -12.98 12.17
CA TRP A 383 32.25 -13.58 11.89
C TRP A 383 31.97 -13.76 10.39
N CYS A 384 32.73 -13.11 9.52
CA CYS A 384 32.59 -13.15 8.07
C CYS A 384 33.57 -14.14 7.45
N LEU A 385 33.07 -15.06 6.60
CA LEU A 385 33.94 -15.88 5.75
C LEU A 385 34.39 -15.10 4.52
N GLN A 386 33.42 -14.52 3.81
CA GLN A 386 33.62 -13.71 2.62
C GLN A 386 32.40 -12.84 2.36
N THR A 387 32.59 -11.79 1.53
CA THR A 387 31.51 -10.98 0.97
C THR A 387 31.53 -11.09 -0.55
N GLU A 388 30.36 -10.87 -1.18
CA GLU A 388 30.25 -10.81 -2.63
C GLU A 388 29.18 -9.80 -3.04
N ASN A 389 29.37 -9.16 -4.18
CA ASN A 389 28.35 -8.30 -4.78
C ASN A 389 27.30 -9.18 -5.45
N TYR A 390 26.05 -9.06 -5.00
CA TYR A 390 24.93 -9.82 -5.52
C TYR A 390 23.88 -8.90 -6.13
N THR A 391 23.64 -9.08 -7.42
CA THR A 391 22.63 -8.29 -8.17
C THR A 391 21.32 -9.06 -8.22
N HIS A 392 20.27 -8.43 -7.74
CA HIS A 392 18.94 -9.02 -7.70
C HIS A 392 17.84 -7.99 -7.84
N ARG A 393 16.63 -8.45 -8.14
CA ARG A 393 15.44 -7.61 -8.15
C ARG A 393 14.99 -7.34 -6.72
N TYR A 394 14.91 -6.05 -6.35
CA TYR A 394 14.57 -5.61 -5.01
C TYR A 394 13.43 -4.58 -5.05
N PRO A 395 12.41 -4.68 -4.16
CA PRO A 395 11.29 -3.77 -4.17
C PRO A 395 11.69 -2.38 -3.71
N ALA A 396 11.20 -1.36 -4.43
CA ALA A 396 11.37 0.04 -4.10
C ALA A 396 10.01 0.72 -3.90
N CYS A 397 10.01 1.77 -3.12
CA CYS A 397 8.81 2.59 -2.94
C CYS A 397 8.41 3.20 -4.29
N TRP A 398 7.20 2.90 -4.75
CA TRP A 398 6.70 3.35 -6.03
C TRP A 398 6.71 4.89 -6.20
N ARG A 399 6.70 5.66 -5.12
CA ARG A 399 6.70 7.12 -5.13
C ARG A 399 8.07 7.77 -5.04
N CYS A 400 8.83 7.45 -3.99
CA CYS A 400 10.15 8.06 -3.75
C CYS A 400 11.31 7.23 -4.29
N LYS A 401 11.02 6.02 -4.80
CA LYS A 401 12.01 5.08 -5.36
C LYS A 401 13.09 4.62 -4.39
N THR A 402 12.89 4.85 -3.08
CA THR A 402 13.76 4.33 -2.01
C THR A 402 13.50 2.83 -1.83
N GLU A 403 14.54 2.07 -1.58
CA GLU A 403 14.45 0.65 -1.25
C GLU A 403 13.58 0.42 -0.02
N LEU A 404 12.74 -0.60 -0.08
CA LEU A 404 11.90 -0.99 1.04
C LEU A 404 12.70 -1.79 2.07
N VAL A 405 12.22 -1.78 3.30
CA VAL A 405 12.61 -2.71 4.36
C VAL A 405 11.39 -3.48 4.82
N TRP A 406 11.58 -4.63 5.47
CA TRP A 406 10.49 -5.28 6.19
C TRP A 406 10.56 -4.90 7.65
N LYS A 407 9.42 -4.52 8.21
CA LYS A 407 9.31 -4.07 9.60
C LYS A 407 8.02 -4.56 10.20
N VAL A 408 8.06 -5.03 11.43
CA VAL A 408 6.85 -5.33 12.18
C VAL A 408 6.22 -4.03 12.67
N ALA A 409 4.98 -3.80 12.33
CA ALA A 409 4.23 -2.62 12.72
C ALA A 409 2.77 -2.93 13.04
N ASP A 410 2.21 -2.10 13.92
CA ASP A 410 0.77 -2.12 14.20
C ASP A 410 0.06 -1.27 13.16
N GLU A 411 -0.87 -1.86 12.43
CA GLU A 411 -1.66 -1.17 11.42
C GLU A 411 -3.12 -1.64 11.50
N TRP A 412 -4.02 -0.90 10.85
CA TRP A 412 -5.44 -1.23 10.82
C TRP A 412 -5.81 -1.93 9.52
N TYR A 413 -6.60 -3.00 9.66
CA TYR A 413 -6.98 -3.88 8.57
C TYR A 413 -8.48 -4.11 8.52
N ILE A 414 -8.97 -4.40 7.31
CA ILE A 414 -10.29 -5.01 7.10
C ILE A 414 -10.07 -6.49 6.77
N ALA A 415 -10.62 -7.35 7.62
CA ALA A 415 -10.50 -8.81 7.49
C ALA A 415 -11.32 -9.32 6.30
N MET A 416 -10.67 -10.08 5.41
CA MET A 416 -11.30 -10.66 4.24
C MET A 416 -11.93 -12.02 4.52
N ASP A 417 -11.33 -12.79 5.43
CA ASP A 417 -11.71 -14.19 5.68
C ASP A 417 -12.39 -14.42 7.04
N LYS A 418 -12.61 -13.36 7.83
CA LYS A 418 -13.38 -13.44 9.06
C LYS A 418 -14.88 -13.50 8.71
N PRO A 419 -15.63 -14.55 9.16
CA PRO A 419 -17.06 -14.64 8.92
C PRO A 419 -17.83 -13.53 9.64
N ASP A 420 -18.88 -12.99 9.01
CA ASP A 420 -19.88 -12.16 9.66
C ASP A 420 -20.91 -13.00 10.42
N SER A 421 -21.92 -12.35 10.99
CA SER A 421 -23.01 -13.03 11.73
C SER A 421 -23.81 -14.03 10.88
N SER A 422 -23.72 -13.96 9.55
CA SER A 422 -24.36 -14.93 8.65
C SER A 422 -23.44 -16.10 8.26
N GLY A 423 -22.22 -16.15 8.80
CA GLY A 423 -21.22 -17.16 8.51
C GLY A 423 -20.50 -16.97 7.16
N LYS A 424 -20.68 -15.81 6.50
CA LYS A 424 -20.04 -15.50 5.21
C LYS A 424 -18.85 -14.57 5.41
N THR A 425 -17.76 -14.88 4.73
CA THR A 425 -16.58 -14.01 4.69
C THR A 425 -16.77 -12.87 3.70
N LEU A 426 -16.09 -11.74 3.92
CA LEU A 426 -16.15 -10.61 2.99
C LEU A 426 -15.63 -11.02 1.60
N ARG A 427 -14.53 -11.77 1.53
CA ARG A 427 -13.98 -12.32 0.28
C ARG A 427 -15.02 -13.06 -0.55
N LYS A 428 -15.75 -14.00 0.04
CA LYS A 428 -16.81 -14.76 -0.66
C LYS A 428 -17.92 -13.86 -1.18
N GLN A 429 -18.31 -12.84 -0.41
CA GLN A 429 -19.32 -11.87 -0.80
C GLN A 429 -18.85 -11.00 -1.97
N MET A 430 -17.58 -10.56 -1.97
CA MET A 430 -16.96 -9.79 -3.05
C MET A 430 -16.88 -10.59 -4.36
N ILE A 431 -16.45 -11.85 -4.29
CA ILE A 431 -16.41 -12.76 -5.45
C ILE A 431 -17.81 -12.90 -6.05
N ALA A 432 -18.83 -13.05 -5.23
CA ALA A 432 -20.22 -13.12 -5.70
C ALA A 432 -20.69 -11.80 -6.33
N THR A 433 -20.20 -10.66 -5.85
CA THR A 433 -20.48 -9.32 -6.41
C THR A 433 -19.79 -9.14 -7.76
N ALA A 434 -18.49 -9.46 -7.87
CA ALA A 434 -17.70 -9.33 -9.10
C ALA A 434 -18.27 -10.15 -10.27
N LYS A 435 -18.82 -11.35 -9.99
CA LYS A 435 -19.47 -12.21 -10.98
C LYS A 435 -20.77 -11.64 -11.56
N LYS A 436 -21.35 -10.61 -10.97
CA LYS A 436 -22.55 -9.93 -11.48
C LYS A 436 -22.22 -8.77 -12.42
N ILE A 437 -20.94 -8.42 -12.56
CA ILE A 437 -20.46 -7.31 -13.38
C ILE A 437 -20.17 -7.83 -14.80
N THR A 438 -20.53 -7.04 -15.81
CA THR A 438 -20.12 -7.28 -17.19
C THR A 438 -18.73 -6.74 -17.43
N TRP A 439 -17.77 -7.60 -17.71
CA TRP A 439 -16.38 -7.26 -17.98
C TRP A 439 -16.10 -7.23 -19.47
N LEU A 440 -15.54 -6.14 -19.96
CA LEU A 440 -15.16 -5.94 -21.36
C LEU A 440 -13.69 -5.51 -21.43
N PRO A 441 -12.78 -6.32 -21.97
CA PRO A 441 -12.98 -7.71 -22.42
C PRO A 441 -13.27 -8.70 -21.29
N SER A 442 -13.83 -9.85 -21.62
CA SER A 442 -14.36 -10.82 -20.64
C SER A 442 -13.31 -11.42 -19.70
N PHE A 443 -12.05 -11.52 -20.14
CA PHE A 443 -10.96 -12.00 -19.28
C PHE A 443 -10.72 -11.13 -18.03
N GLY A 444 -11.27 -9.92 -18.00
CA GLY A 444 -11.21 -9.03 -16.84
C GLY A 444 -11.79 -9.67 -15.59
N LEU A 445 -12.87 -10.47 -15.73
CA LEU A 445 -13.42 -11.21 -14.58
C LEU A 445 -12.41 -12.20 -14.00
N ASP A 446 -11.72 -12.96 -14.84
CA ASP A 446 -10.76 -13.96 -14.37
C ASP A 446 -9.60 -13.28 -13.60
N ARG A 447 -9.14 -12.13 -14.08
CA ARG A 447 -8.10 -11.33 -13.39
C ARG A 447 -8.57 -10.78 -12.06
N GLU A 448 -9.79 -10.25 -12.00
CA GLU A 448 -10.37 -9.77 -10.74
C GLU A 448 -10.56 -10.93 -9.74
N LEU A 449 -11.05 -12.08 -10.20
CA LEU A 449 -11.20 -13.26 -9.35
C LEU A 449 -9.86 -13.81 -8.86
N ASP A 450 -8.83 -13.79 -9.69
CA ASP A 450 -7.47 -14.17 -9.27
C ASP A 450 -6.99 -13.26 -8.14
N TRP A 451 -7.14 -11.93 -8.28
CA TRP A 451 -6.81 -10.99 -7.21
C TRP A 451 -7.62 -11.26 -5.94
N LEU A 452 -8.95 -11.35 -6.04
CA LEU A 452 -9.83 -11.57 -4.89
C LEU A 452 -9.55 -12.88 -4.15
N ASN A 453 -9.10 -13.93 -4.84
CA ASN A 453 -8.74 -15.21 -4.22
C ASN A 453 -7.40 -15.16 -3.49
N ASN A 454 -6.43 -14.36 -3.95
CA ASN A 454 -5.06 -14.37 -3.45
C ASN A 454 -4.69 -13.17 -2.58
N MET A 455 -5.53 -12.11 -2.53
CA MET A 455 -5.25 -10.92 -1.72
C MET A 455 -5.27 -11.23 -0.22
N HIS A 456 -4.44 -10.50 0.53
CA HIS A 456 -4.44 -10.52 2.00
C HIS A 456 -5.56 -9.63 2.57
N ASP A 457 -5.66 -9.53 3.90
CA ASP A 457 -6.51 -8.55 4.57
C ASP A 457 -6.13 -7.13 4.13
N TRP A 458 -7.11 -6.25 3.99
CA TRP A 458 -6.88 -4.92 3.43
C TRP A 458 -6.28 -3.98 4.47
N LEU A 459 -5.02 -3.64 4.31
CA LEU A 459 -4.33 -2.61 5.09
C LEU A 459 -4.92 -1.23 4.74
N ILE A 460 -5.61 -0.62 5.69
CA ILE A 460 -6.34 0.64 5.49
C ILE A 460 -5.71 1.85 6.16
N SER A 461 -4.78 1.67 7.10
CA SER A 461 -4.09 2.78 7.78
C SER A 461 -2.76 3.11 7.10
N LYS A 462 -2.33 4.36 7.31
CA LYS A 462 -1.03 4.87 6.90
C LYS A 462 -0.48 5.75 8.03
N LYS A 463 0.53 5.25 8.71
CA LYS A 463 1.26 6.01 9.73
C LYS A 463 2.11 7.11 9.12
N ASN A 464 2.46 8.09 9.94
CA ASN A 464 3.34 9.20 9.58
C ASN A 464 2.90 9.95 8.32
N ARG A 465 1.57 10.08 8.16
CA ARG A 465 0.92 10.83 7.09
C ARG A 465 0.11 11.96 7.66
N TYR A 466 0.08 13.04 6.90
CA TYR A 466 -0.54 14.28 7.31
C TYR A 466 -1.66 14.71 6.37
N TRP A 467 -1.54 14.42 5.06
CA TRP A 467 -2.55 14.72 4.06
C TRP A 467 -3.29 13.46 3.62
N GLY A 468 -4.51 13.32 4.05
CA GLY A 468 -5.38 12.18 3.73
C GLY A 468 -6.61 12.11 4.62
N LEU A 469 -7.48 11.14 4.34
CA LEU A 469 -8.63 10.80 5.17
C LEU A 469 -8.17 10.53 6.60
N ALA A 470 -8.64 11.32 7.56
CA ALA A 470 -8.42 11.01 8.96
C ALA A 470 -9.30 9.80 9.37
N LEU A 471 -8.68 8.69 9.78
CA LEU A 471 -9.44 7.50 10.17
C LEU A 471 -10.26 7.76 11.43
N PRO A 472 -11.57 7.45 11.45
CA PRO A 472 -12.46 7.76 12.57
C PRO A 472 -12.36 6.72 13.71
N ILE A 473 -11.16 6.27 14.01
CA ILE A 473 -10.92 5.20 14.98
C ILE A 473 -10.44 5.80 16.29
N TYR A 474 -11.12 5.48 17.37
CA TYR A 474 -10.82 5.91 18.73
C TYR A 474 -10.40 4.68 19.55
N GLU A 475 -9.10 4.58 19.84
CA GLU A 475 -8.49 3.46 20.56
C GLU A 475 -8.20 3.85 22.00
N CYS A 476 -8.72 3.08 22.95
CA CYS A 476 -8.53 3.32 24.37
C CYS A 476 -7.47 2.40 24.98
N ALA A 477 -6.72 2.92 25.96
CA ALA A 477 -5.75 2.13 26.73
C ALA A 477 -6.37 0.91 27.48
N CYS A 478 -7.70 0.78 27.55
CA CYS A 478 -8.34 -0.43 28.06
C CYS A 478 -8.46 -1.57 27.03
N GLY A 479 -7.88 -1.40 25.85
CA GLY A 479 -7.92 -2.35 24.74
C GLY A 479 -9.22 -2.30 23.92
N HIS A 480 -10.13 -1.38 24.22
CA HIS A 480 -11.34 -1.16 23.43
C HIS A 480 -11.08 -0.12 22.34
N PHE A 481 -11.64 -0.36 21.15
CA PHE A 481 -11.69 0.64 20.10
C PHE A 481 -13.06 0.69 19.44
N GLU A 482 -13.37 1.81 18.83
CA GLU A 482 -14.60 2.04 18.11
C GLU A 482 -14.36 2.94 16.89
N ALA A 483 -15.18 2.79 15.85
CA ALA A 483 -15.15 3.63 14.67
C ALA A 483 -16.43 4.47 14.61
N LEU A 484 -16.30 5.78 14.39
CA LEU A 484 -17.45 6.68 14.19
C LEU A 484 -17.82 6.76 12.72
N GLY A 485 -19.13 6.89 12.43
CA GLY A 485 -19.65 6.79 11.07
C GLY A 485 -20.07 8.13 10.44
N SER A 486 -20.15 9.22 11.20
CA SER A 486 -20.60 10.51 10.68
C SER A 486 -20.13 11.69 11.52
N LYS A 487 -20.25 12.89 10.96
CA LYS A 487 -20.00 14.16 11.65
C LYS A 487 -20.96 14.35 12.84
N ASP A 488 -22.24 14.03 12.66
CA ASP A 488 -23.24 14.18 13.70
C ASP A 488 -22.99 13.22 14.89
N GLU A 489 -22.56 11.99 14.61
CA GLU A 489 -22.14 11.06 15.64
C GLU A 489 -20.91 11.58 16.40
N LEU A 490 -19.92 12.11 15.68
CA LEU A 490 -18.75 12.73 16.32
C LEU A 490 -19.17 13.91 17.20
N GLN A 491 -20.02 14.80 16.70
CA GLN A 491 -20.51 15.96 17.44
C GLN A 491 -21.22 15.55 18.72
N SER A 492 -22.12 14.58 18.64
CA SER A 492 -22.90 14.09 19.79
C SER A 492 -22.04 13.42 20.87
N ARG A 493 -20.89 12.90 20.47
CA ARG A 493 -19.96 12.18 21.35
C ARG A 493 -18.75 12.99 21.80
N ALA A 494 -18.52 14.15 21.19
CA ALA A 494 -17.41 15.03 21.50
C ALA A 494 -17.52 15.56 22.94
N THR A 495 -16.43 15.41 23.70
CA THR A 495 -16.31 15.94 25.08
C THR A 495 -15.37 17.13 25.15
N VAL A 496 -14.43 17.24 24.20
CA VAL A 496 -13.45 18.33 24.09
C VAL A 496 -13.15 18.58 22.63
N GLY A 497 -12.82 19.82 22.27
CA GLY A 497 -12.22 20.23 20.99
C GLY A 497 -13.17 20.34 19.82
N TRP A 498 -14.49 20.17 20.03
CA TRP A 498 -15.48 20.37 18.96
C TRP A 498 -15.47 21.80 18.42
N ASP A 499 -15.35 22.79 19.29
CA ASP A 499 -15.28 24.20 18.96
C ASP A 499 -14.10 24.55 18.02
N LYS A 500 -12.97 23.89 18.21
CA LYS A 500 -11.78 24.05 17.37
C LYS A 500 -11.91 23.34 16.02
N PHE A 501 -12.66 22.25 15.99
CA PHE A 501 -12.90 21.47 14.78
C PHE A 501 -14.06 22.04 13.95
N ALA A 502 -15.11 22.60 14.58
CA ALA A 502 -16.31 23.08 13.90
C ALA A 502 -15.96 24.11 12.81
N GLY A 503 -16.46 23.88 11.60
CA GLY A 503 -16.17 24.72 10.43
C GLY A 503 -14.93 24.33 9.63
N ASN A 504 -14.11 23.37 10.12
CA ASN A 504 -12.99 22.82 9.39
C ASN A 504 -13.36 21.47 8.72
N SER A 505 -12.59 21.10 7.71
CA SER A 505 -12.71 19.77 7.08
C SER A 505 -12.19 18.67 8.00
N PRO A 506 -12.65 17.41 7.84
CA PRO A 506 -12.25 16.28 8.70
C PRO A 506 -10.83 15.78 8.42
N HIS A 507 -9.89 16.72 8.31
CA HIS A 507 -8.46 16.46 8.12
C HIS A 507 -7.65 16.80 9.37
N ARG A 508 -6.45 16.26 9.47
CA ARG A 508 -5.45 16.70 10.42
C ARG A 508 -5.02 18.16 10.15
N PRO A 509 -4.70 18.97 11.16
CA PRO A 509 -4.73 18.62 12.58
C PRO A 509 -6.10 18.86 13.25
N TRP A 510 -7.05 19.49 12.56
CA TRP A 510 -8.30 19.97 13.17
C TRP A 510 -9.12 18.86 13.82
N ILE A 511 -9.26 17.71 13.14
CA ILE A 511 -10.01 16.58 13.67
C ILE A 511 -9.33 15.93 14.90
N ASP A 512 -8.02 16.07 15.03
CA ASP A 512 -7.24 15.49 16.13
C ASP A 512 -7.53 16.19 17.48
N GLU A 513 -8.11 17.40 17.44
CA GLU A 513 -8.53 18.14 18.63
C GLU A 513 -9.74 17.50 19.34
N VAL A 514 -10.55 16.75 18.60
CA VAL A 514 -11.80 16.19 19.13
C VAL A 514 -11.55 14.92 19.91
N LYS A 515 -11.96 14.93 21.19
CA LYS A 515 -11.93 13.76 22.07
C LYS A 515 -13.33 13.29 22.41
N ILE A 516 -13.48 11.99 22.62
CA ILE A 516 -14.73 11.36 23.01
C ILE A 516 -14.53 10.56 24.32
N THR A 517 -15.64 10.10 24.91
CA THR A 517 -15.60 9.15 26.01
C THR A 517 -15.63 7.72 25.50
N CYS A 518 -14.70 6.87 25.93
CA CYS A 518 -14.70 5.44 25.65
C CYS A 518 -15.99 4.79 26.17
N SER A 519 -16.71 4.10 25.30
CA SER A 519 -17.98 3.45 25.64
C SER A 519 -17.83 2.30 26.62
N LYS A 520 -16.62 1.72 26.79
CA LYS A 520 -16.36 0.60 27.68
C LYS A 520 -15.91 1.01 29.08
N CYS A 521 -15.05 2.01 29.22
CA CYS A 521 -14.42 2.35 30.52
C CYS A 521 -14.61 3.80 30.96
N GLY A 522 -15.27 4.65 30.19
CA GLY A 522 -15.56 6.04 30.53
C GLY A 522 -14.36 7.00 30.42
N ARG A 523 -13.16 6.55 30.07
CA ARG A 523 -11.98 7.41 29.90
C ARG A 523 -12.12 8.27 28.64
N GLN A 524 -11.55 9.47 28.70
CA GLN A 524 -11.42 10.32 27.52
C GLN A 524 -10.39 9.73 26.54
N VAL A 525 -10.75 9.72 25.24
CA VAL A 525 -9.96 9.09 24.17
C VAL A 525 -9.82 10.05 23.00
N SER A 526 -8.62 10.14 22.46
CA SER A 526 -8.33 10.81 21.18
C SER A 526 -8.43 9.81 20.02
N ARG A 527 -8.65 10.34 18.84
CA ARG A 527 -8.54 9.59 17.60
C ARG A 527 -7.08 9.10 17.41
N ILE A 528 -6.88 7.96 16.75
CA ILE A 528 -5.55 7.58 16.24
C ILE A 528 -5.07 8.62 15.23
N THR A 529 -3.76 8.88 15.17
CA THR A 529 -3.21 9.90 14.26
C THR A 529 -3.11 9.44 12.80
N ASP A 530 -3.35 8.16 12.54
CA ASP A 530 -3.24 7.57 11.22
C ASP A 530 -4.26 8.18 10.23
N VAL A 531 -3.85 8.25 8.95
CA VAL A 531 -4.75 8.55 7.83
C VAL A 531 -5.06 7.29 7.04
N GLY A 532 -6.09 7.34 6.21
CA GLY A 532 -6.54 6.22 5.41
C GLY A 532 -5.69 5.97 4.18
N ASN A 533 -5.76 4.75 3.68
CA ASN A 533 -5.25 4.39 2.37
C ASN A 533 -6.05 5.15 1.28
N PRO A 534 -5.40 5.77 0.28
CA PRO A 534 -6.08 6.54 -0.77
C PRO A 534 -7.13 5.76 -1.58
N TRP A 535 -7.04 4.44 -1.61
CA TRP A 535 -8.05 3.62 -2.27
C TRP A 535 -9.39 3.56 -1.51
N LEU A 536 -9.43 3.98 -0.24
CA LEU A 536 -10.69 4.27 0.45
C LEU A 536 -11.38 5.48 -0.21
N ASP A 537 -10.61 6.51 -0.55
CA ASP A 537 -11.11 7.74 -1.15
C ASP A 537 -11.70 7.50 -2.53
N ALA A 538 -10.99 6.75 -3.38
CA ALA A 538 -11.43 6.42 -4.73
C ALA A 538 -12.52 5.33 -4.75
N GLY A 539 -12.54 4.44 -3.77
CA GLY A 539 -13.51 3.33 -3.69
C GLY A 539 -14.92 3.76 -3.27
N ILE A 540 -15.04 4.83 -2.49
CA ILE A 540 -16.35 5.27 -1.95
C ILE A 540 -17.16 6.12 -2.93
N VAL A 541 -16.57 6.59 -4.03
CA VAL A 541 -17.14 7.62 -4.91
C VAL A 541 -18.53 7.28 -5.48
N SER A 542 -18.86 5.99 -5.62
CA SER A 542 -20.21 5.58 -6.03
C SER A 542 -21.28 5.92 -4.97
N PHE A 543 -20.90 6.04 -3.69
CA PHE A 543 -21.80 6.34 -2.58
C PHE A 543 -21.77 7.80 -2.17
N SER A 544 -20.64 8.49 -2.33
CA SER A 544 -20.48 9.90 -1.98
C SER A 544 -20.89 10.87 -3.08
N THR A 545 -20.85 10.42 -4.34
CA THR A 545 -21.04 11.33 -5.48
C THR A 545 -22.26 11.03 -6.35
N MET A 546 -22.89 9.84 -6.23
CA MET A 546 -24.03 9.45 -7.05
C MET A 546 -25.34 9.54 -6.27
N PRO A 547 -26.36 10.21 -6.78
CA PRO A 547 -27.72 10.10 -6.26
C PRO A 547 -28.25 8.67 -6.38
N SER A 548 -29.13 8.28 -5.45
CA SER A 548 -29.64 6.90 -5.37
C SER A 548 -30.35 6.40 -6.64
N ASP A 549 -30.99 7.31 -7.38
CA ASP A 549 -31.69 7.02 -8.64
C ASP A 549 -30.75 6.87 -9.85
N TRP A 550 -29.44 7.11 -9.66
CA TRP A 550 -28.37 6.88 -10.64
C TRP A 550 -27.45 5.72 -10.24
N PHE A 551 -27.62 5.14 -9.05
CA PHE A 551 -26.85 4.00 -8.55
C PHE A 551 -27.55 2.66 -8.90
N PRO A 552 -26.81 1.61 -9.27
CA PRO A 552 -25.38 1.55 -9.56
C PRO A 552 -25.02 2.23 -10.90
N ALA A 553 -23.76 2.64 -11.08
CA ALA A 553 -23.30 3.16 -12.36
C ALA A 553 -23.52 2.13 -13.49
N ASP A 554 -24.04 2.58 -14.62
CA ASP A 554 -24.18 1.69 -15.80
C ASP A 554 -22.81 1.33 -16.39
N PHE A 555 -21.84 2.24 -16.29
CA PHE A 555 -20.55 2.11 -16.96
C PHE A 555 -19.42 2.79 -16.20
N ILE A 556 -18.28 2.10 -16.13
CA ILE A 556 -16.97 2.64 -15.77
C ILE A 556 -15.91 2.18 -16.77
N THR A 557 -14.80 2.90 -16.87
CA THR A 557 -13.67 2.49 -17.72
C THR A 557 -12.36 2.97 -17.13
N GLU A 558 -11.40 2.07 -17.09
CA GLU A 558 -10.03 2.32 -16.66
C GLU A 558 -9.04 1.30 -17.27
N SER A 559 -7.73 1.56 -17.13
CA SER A 559 -6.72 0.67 -17.70
C SER A 559 -6.61 -0.67 -16.95
N PHE A 560 -6.51 -1.75 -17.71
CA PHE A 560 -6.06 -3.05 -17.24
C PHE A 560 -4.53 -3.14 -17.41
N PRO A 561 -3.79 -3.87 -16.56
CA PRO A 561 -4.20 -4.70 -15.44
C PRO A 561 -4.19 -4.01 -14.06
N GLY A 562 -3.64 -2.79 -13.93
CA GLY A 562 -3.37 -2.15 -12.63
C GLY A 562 -4.60 -1.99 -11.73
N GLN A 563 -5.78 -1.75 -12.32
CA GLN A 563 -6.97 -1.40 -11.57
C GLN A 563 -7.70 -2.58 -10.93
N PHE A 564 -7.37 -3.84 -11.26
CA PHE A 564 -7.94 -5.02 -10.59
C PHE A 564 -7.66 -5.03 -9.10
N LYS A 565 -6.46 -4.69 -8.69
CA LYS A 565 -6.04 -4.63 -7.29
C LYS A 565 -6.15 -3.24 -6.66
N ASN A 566 -6.64 -2.26 -7.40
CA ASN A 566 -6.76 -0.88 -7.00
C ASN A 566 -8.22 -0.42 -7.01
N TRP A 567 -8.66 0.30 -8.06
CA TRP A 567 -9.96 0.95 -8.07
C TRP A 567 -11.13 -0.04 -8.17
N PHE A 568 -11.04 -1.06 -9.04
CA PHE A 568 -12.13 -2.04 -9.18
C PHE A 568 -12.34 -2.80 -7.88
N TYR A 569 -11.24 -3.28 -7.28
CA TYR A 569 -11.26 -3.91 -5.97
C TYR A 569 -11.91 -3.03 -4.90
N SER A 570 -11.49 -1.77 -4.76
CA SER A 570 -12.01 -0.87 -3.73
C SER A 570 -13.49 -0.54 -3.94
N LEU A 571 -13.94 -0.33 -5.19
CA LEU A 571 -15.35 -0.18 -5.53
C LEU A 571 -16.16 -1.44 -5.14
N ILE A 572 -15.67 -2.64 -5.49
CA ILE A 572 -16.36 -3.90 -5.19
C ILE A 572 -16.48 -4.13 -3.68
N VAL A 573 -15.43 -3.84 -2.91
CA VAL A 573 -15.50 -3.88 -1.43
C VAL A 573 -16.61 -2.98 -0.93
N MET A 574 -16.61 -1.70 -1.32
CA MET A 574 -17.60 -0.71 -0.86
C MET A 574 -19.03 -1.10 -1.25
N GLY A 575 -19.22 -1.52 -2.52
CA GLY A 575 -20.53 -2.00 -3.00
C GLY A 575 -21.02 -3.23 -2.26
N THR A 576 -20.12 -4.17 -1.96
CA THR A 576 -20.44 -5.38 -1.21
C THR A 576 -20.86 -5.08 0.23
N VAL A 577 -20.12 -4.20 0.91
CA VAL A 577 -20.35 -3.88 2.32
C VAL A 577 -21.59 -3.01 2.50
N LEU A 578 -21.75 -1.95 1.69
CA LEU A 578 -22.78 -0.94 1.88
C LEU A 578 -24.11 -1.29 1.19
N ALA A 579 -24.04 -1.85 -0.03
CA ALA A 579 -25.24 -2.11 -0.84
C ALA A 579 -25.55 -3.60 -1.08
N LYS A 580 -24.63 -4.51 -0.76
CA LYS A 580 -24.71 -5.95 -1.10
C LYS A 580 -24.91 -6.21 -2.61
N SER A 581 -24.45 -5.28 -3.42
CA SER A 581 -24.61 -5.28 -4.88
C SER A 581 -23.39 -4.67 -5.56
N PRO A 582 -23.19 -4.92 -6.87
CA PRO A 582 -22.15 -4.24 -7.63
C PRO A 582 -22.36 -2.71 -7.61
N PRO A 583 -21.29 -1.91 -7.45
CA PRO A 583 -21.38 -0.45 -7.54
C PRO A 583 -21.48 0.06 -8.99
N PHE A 584 -21.19 -0.81 -9.96
CA PHE A 584 -21.33 -0.56 -11.41
C PHE A 584 -21.75 -1.85 -12.14
N LYS A 585 -22.39 -1.70 -13.31
CA LYS A 585 -22.90 -2.82 -14.10
C LYS A 585 -21.90 -3.32 -15.13
N THR A 586 -21.21 -2.39 -15.81
CA THR A 586 -20.24 -2.71 -16.87
C THR A 586 -18.93 -1.97 -16.64
N VAL A 587 -17.83 -2.69 -16.82
CA VAL A 587 -16.49 -2.12 -16.87
C VAL A 587 -15.85 -2.41 -18.24
N PHE A 588 -15.32 -1.36 -18.86
CA PHE A 588 -14.50 -1.47 -20.06
C PHE A 588 -13.04 -1.22 -19.71
N GLY A 589 -12.22 -2.22 -19.94
CA GLY A 589 -10.78 -2.16 -19.69
C GLY A 589 -9.99 -1.94 -20.97
N PHE A 590 -9.00 -1.07 -20.90
CA PHE A 590 -8.04 -0.85 -21.98
C PHE A 590 -6.62 -1.16 -21.51
N ALA A 591 -5.68 -1.36 -22.45
CA ALA A 591 -4.30 -1.68 -22.13
C ALA A 591 -3.56 -0.48 -21.52
N SER A 592 -2.48 -0.75 -20.79
CA SER A 592 -1.53 0.31 -20.39
C SER A 592 -0.83 0.87 -21.63
N LEU A 593 -0.59 2.18 -21.63
CA LEU A 593 0.26 2.80 -22.61
C LEU A 593 1.72 2.52 -22.25
N LEU A 594 2.49 2.02 -23.17
CA LEU A 594 3.91 1.75 -23.03
C LEU A 594 4.71 2.81 -23.80
N ASP A 595 5.91 3.14 -23.30
CA ASP A 595 6.87 4.04 -23.94
C ASP A 595 7.54 3.37 -25.15
#